data_3b4add276404ea39bdf564ed3a13351c
#
_entry.id   3b4add276404ea39bdf564ed3a13351c
#
_cell.length_a   1.000
_cell.length_b   1.000
_cell.length_c   1.000
_cell.angle_alpha   90.00
_cell.angle_beta   90.00
_cell.angle_gamma   90.00
#
_symmetry.space_group_name_H-M   'P 1'
#
loop_
_entity.id
_entity.type
_entity.pdbx_description
1 polymer ?
#
loop_
_entity_poly.entity_id
_entity_poly.type
_entity_poly.pdbx_seq_one_letter_code
_entity_poly.pdbx_strand_id
1 'polypeptide(L)'
;MNAQKQKLLLIVCALVTLGALLATAPIAFGQGCIAVRNSPCTPIFPGNFTNFMASESHWVGSVSYRWLHSDRHFIEDSEQTQRQAQGTEVVNDIHSFDVSATYGISDRWSATMTFPFTYADRSSLYEHDLVHRHTMHAGGLGDIRLVTDYWLLNPHEHMDGNLALGAGVEVPTGDDKASDVAHRATGDVIRPVDPSIQPGDGGWGVILEMQGFQKIANNLFGYVGGSYLVTPQEQNHTELTVADVPAFQAFITDDIRHDSISDQYSGRFGLSYFLFPEKGISVSLGPRIDGVPAHDLIGGDMGFRRPGFSISVEPGISVSYGRHNFSLTTPVAVYRFRERSAPEQKLSRPTGDSAFADFLVFATYSLRF
;
A
#
# COMPACT_ATOMS: atom_id res chain seq x y z
N MET A 1 43.00 -2.39 -13.34
CA MET A 1 41.65 -2.33 -12.71
C MET A 1 41.26 -3.78 -12.45
N ASN A 2 40.93 -4.14 -11.21
CA ASN A 2 40.72 -5.55 -10.83
C ASN A 2 39.40 -6.05 -11.46
N ALA A 3 39.34 -7.31 -11.94
CA ALA A 3 38.18 -7.91 -12.65
C ALA A 3 36.86 -7.73 -11.87
N GLN A 4 36.94 -7.67 -10.55
CA GLN A 4 35.81 -7.42 -9.65
C GLN A 4 35.27 -5.97 -9.76
N LYS A 5 36.15 -4.99 -9.91
CA LYS A 5 35.76 -3.59 -10.14
C LYS A 5 35.15 -3.37 -11.53
N GLN A 6 35.62 -4.13 -12.52
CA GLN A 6 35.03 -4.10 -13.87
C GLN A 6 33.63 -4.71 -13.90
N LYS A 7 33.39 -5.83 -13.21
CA LYS A 7 32.05 -6.42 -13.07
C LYS A 7 31.10 -5.50 -12.30
N LEU A 8 31.57 -4.86 -11.25
CA LEU A 8 30.77 -3.89 -10.48
C LEU A 8 30.40 -2.69 -11.34
N LEU A 9 31.37 -2.15 -12.09
CA LEU A 9 31.11 -1.02 -13.02
C LEU A 9 30.10 -1.39 -14.10
N LEU A 10 30.17 -2.61 -14.65
CA LEU A 10 29.19 -3.11 -15.63
C LEU A 10 27.81 -3.28 -15.05
N ILE A 11 27.68 -3.78 -13.81
CA ILE A 11 26.39 -3.91 -13.12
C ILE A 11 25.81 -2.52 -12.80
N VAL A 12 26.62 -1.60 -12.30
CA VAL A 12 26.19 -0.21 -12.02
C VAL A 12 25.83 0.50 -13.32
N CYS A 13 26.59 0.34 -14.39
CA CYS A 13 26.25 0.89 -15.70
C CYS A 13 24.97 0.24 -16.26
N ALA A 14 24.76 -1.07 -16.11
CA ALA A 14 23.54 -1.74 -16.54
C ALA A 14 22.31 -1.28 -15.73
N LEU A 15 22.45 -1.07 -14.41
CA LEU A 15 21.39 -0.51 -13.56
C LEU A 15 21.11 0.95 -13.87
N VAL A 16 22.15 1.74 -14.15
CA VAL A 16 22.01 3.15 -14.55
C VAL A 16 21.43 3.27 -15.96
N THR A 17 21.84 2.40 -16.90
CA THR A 17 21.27 2.39 -18.26
C THR A 17 19.84 1.84 -18.26
N LEU A 18 19.51 0.86 -17.41
CA LEU A 18 18.14 0.39 -17.23
C LEU A 18 17.28 1.49 -16.60
N GLY A 19 17.80 2.19 -15.58
CA GLY A 19 17.16 3.38 -14.99
C GLY A 19 16.99 4.53 -15.98
N ALA A 20 17.98 4.77 -16.86
CA ALA A 20 17.91 5.78 -17.90
C ALA A 20 16.96 5.39 -19.05
N LEU A 21 16.88 4.11 -19.40
CA LEU A 21 15.91 3.58 -20.37
C LEU A 21 14.48 3.64 -19.83
N LEU A 22 14.29 3.42 -18.52
CA LEU A 22 13.00 3.60 -17.85
C LEU A 22 12.62 5.08 -17.71
N ALA A 23 13.61 5.98 -17.61
CA ALA A 23 13.39 7.43 -17.58
C ALA A 23 13.07 8.06 -18.95
N THR A 24 13.32 7.34 -20.04
CA THR A 24 12.96 7.76 -21.43
C THR A 24 11.70 7.08 -21.96
N ALA A 25 11.12 6.12 -21.21
CA ALA A 25 9.75 5.68 -21.47
C ALA A 25 8.81 6.87 -21.23
N PRO A 26 7.78 7.08 -22.08
CA PRO A 26 6.78 8.12 -21.79
C PRO A 26 6.27 7.89 -20.38
N ILE A 27 6.47 8.88 -19.54
CA ILE A 27 6.19 8.82 -18.10
C ILE A 27 4.69 8.54 -17.95
N ALA A 28 4.34 7.29 -17.70
CA ALA A 28 2.99 6.88 -17.34
C ALA A 28 2.94 6.79 -15.82
N PHE A 29 1.98 7.42 -15.19
CA PHE A 29 1.95 7.78 -13.77
C PHE A 29 0.77 7.15 -13.02
N GLY A 30 0.89 6.80 -11.72
CA GLY A 30 -0.11 6.74 -10.73
C GLY A 30 -0.31 5.55 -9.81
N GLN A 31 -0.83 5.79 -8.66
CA GLN A 31 -1.51 4.84 -7.77
C GLN A 31 -2.72 5.53 -7.16
N GLY A 32 -3.85 4.83 -7.05
CA GLY A 32 -5.10 5.44 -6.81
C GLY A 32 -5.63 5.58 -5.41
N CYS A 33 -6.85 6.07 -5.34
CA CYS A 33 -7.76 5.90 -4.22
C CYS A 33 -7.99 4.41 -3.85
N ILE A 34 -7.30 3.52 -4.50
CA ILE A 34 -7.01 2.13 -4.13
C ILE A 34 -5.84 2.19 -3.14
N ALA A 35 -6.04 2.87 -2.02
CA ALA A 35 -5.08 2.86 -0.95
C ALA A 35 -5.15 1.49 -0.28
N VAL A 36 -4.27 0.59 -0.68
CA VAL A 36 -4.05 -0.65 0.05
C VAL A 36 -3.54 -0.27 1.44
N ARG A 37 -4.43 -0.33 2.43
CA ARG A 37 -4.11 0.02 3.82
C ARG A 37 -3.13 -0.98 4.41
N ASN A 38 -3.34 -2.26 4.09
CA ASN A 38 -2.53 -3.37 4.55
C ASN A 38 -1.39 -3.66 3.56
N SER A 39 -0.43 -2.77 3.46
CA SER A 39 0.79 -3.01 2.70
C SER A 39 1.92 -3.37 3.64
N PRO A 40 2.56 -4.55 3.51
CA PRO A 40 3.75 -4.85 4.31
C PRO A 40 4.82 -3.82 3.98
N CYS A 41 5.00 -2.87 4.89
CA CYS A 41 5.95 -1.78 4.72
C CYS A 41 7.39 -2.22 4.95
N THR A 42 7.62 -3.42 5.46
CA THR A 42 8.97 -3.90 5.74
C THR A 42 9.67 -4.27 4.45
N PRO A 43 10.63 -3.48 3.98
CA PRO A 43 11.43 -3.88 2.83
C PRO A 43 12.14 -5.17 3.14
N ILE A 44 12.00 -6.17 2.26
CA ILE A 44 12.69 -7.44 2.39
C ILE A 44 14.13 -7.23 1.93
N PHE A 45 14.95 -6.65 2.80
CA PHE A 45 16.39 -6.66 2.58
C PHE A 45 16.98 -7.87 3.30
N PRO A 46 17.71 -8.75 2.63
CA PRO A 46 18.31 -9.92 3.24
C PRO A 46 19.08 -9.63 4.52
N GLY A 47 19.76 -8.49 4.59
CA GLY A 47 20.46 -8.02 5.79
C GLY A 47 19.53 -7.74 6.98
N ASN A 48 18.25 -7.45 6.75
CA ASN A 48 17.29 -7.23 7.84
C ASN A 48 16.88 -8.55 8.48
N PHE A 49 16.67 -9.61 7.68
CA PHE A 49 16.28 -10.92 8.17
C PHE A 49 17.41 -11.67 8.84
N THR A 50 18.58 -11.75 8.20
CA THR A 50 19.75 -12.41 8.78
C THR A 50 20.17 -11.75 10.08
N ASN A 51 20.07 -10.44 10.17
CA ASN A 51 20.36 -9.70 11.40
C ASN A 51 19.27 -9.83 12.46
N PHE A 52 17.99 -9.96 12.11
CA PHE A 52 16.90 -10.20 13.06
C PHE A 52 17.07 -11.56 13.74
N MET A 53 17.39 -12.59 12.95
CA MET A 53 17.52 -13.96 13.43
C MET A 53 18.86 -14.27 14.11
N ALA A 54 19.91 -13.53 13.81
CA ALA A 54 21.21 -13.69 14.43
C ALA A 54 21.35 -13.02 15.82
N SER A 55 20.30 -12.33 16.30
CA SER A 55 20.31 -11.60 17.58
C SER A 55 19.75 -12.45 18.70
N GLU A 56 20.40 -12.44 19.88
CA GLU A 56 19.83 -12.96 21.13
C GLU A 56 18.59 -12.18 21.59
N SER A 57 18.25 -11.10 20.89
CA SER A 57 17.14 -10.21 21.16
C SER A 57 15.85 -10.74 20.56
N HIS A 58 14.82 -10.87 21.36
CA HIS A 58 13.50 -11.33 20.93
C HIS A 58 12.57 -10.21 20.46
N TRP A 59 12.96 -8.94 20.59
CA TRP A 59 12.09 -7.82 20.26
C TRP A 59 12.65 -6.94 19.14
N VAL A 60 11.75 -6.55 18.21
CA VAL A 60 12.01 -5.50 17.22
C VAL A 60 10.86 -4.49 17.26
N GLY A 61 11.19 -3.23 17.48
CA GLY A 61 10.27 -2.12 17.26
C GLY A 61 10.49 -1.51 15.89
N SER A 62 9.43 -1.13 15.19
CA SER A 62 9.55 -0.43 13.92
C SER A 62 8.52 0.69 13.77
N VAL A 63 8.91 1.70 13.01
CA VAL A 63 8.02 2.76 12.54
C VAL A 63 8.19 2.87 11.04
N SER A 64 7.09 2.71 10.30
CA SER A 64 7.04 2.88 8.86
C SER A 64 6.16 4.07 8.51
N TYR A 65 6.67 4.95 7.70
CA TYR A 65 5.94 6.07 7.12
C TYR A 65 5.61 5.76 5.66
N ARG A 66 4.38 6.06 5.26
CA ARG A 66 3.94 6.02 3.86
C ARG A 66 3.31 7.35 3.49
N TRP A 67 3.73 7.91 2.35
CA TRP A 67 3.07 9.02 1.71
C TRP A 67 2.50 8.61 0.36
N LEU A 68 1.25 9.02 0.12
CA LEU A 68 0.51 8.83 -1.11
C LEU A 68 -0.12 10.16 -1.51
N HIS A 69 0.16 10.60 -2.74
CA HIS A 69 -0.53 11.73 -3.39
C HIS A 69 -1.17 11.24 -4.68
N SER A 70 -2.49 11.38 -4.82
CA SER A 70 -3.22 10.89 -6.00
C SER A 70 -4.14 11.96 -6.57
N ASP A 71 -3.96 12.27 -7.85
CA ASP A 71 -4.66 13.34 -8.57
C ASP A 71 -5.01 12.97 -10.03
N ARG A 72 -4.52 11.83 -10.53
CA ARG A 72 -4.73 11.41 -11.91
C ARG A 72 -5.81 10.34 -12.00
N HIS A 73 -6.82 10.59 -12.81
CA HIS A 73 -8.00 9.75 -12.93
C HIS A 73 -7.91 8.75 -14.06
N PHE A 74 -8.36 7.51 -13.82
CA PHE A 74 -8.39 6.44 -14.81
C PHE A 74 -9.76 5.74 -14.82
N ILE A 75 -10.20 5.37 -16.02
CA ILE A 75 -11.27 4.42 -16.30
C ILE A 75 -10.62 3.27 -17.04
N GLU A 76 -10.68 2.06 -16.48
CA GLU A 76 -9.86 0.95 -16.96
C GLU A 76 -8.38 1.38 -16.98
N ASP A 77 -7.68 1.28 -18.11
CA ASP A 77 -6.31 1.76 -18.30
C ASP A 77 -6.23 3.14 -18.97
N SER A 78 -7.39 3.75 -19.29
CA SER A 78 -7.47 5.04 -19.97
C SER A 78 -7.45 6.20 -18.98
N GLU A 79 -6.44 7.06 -19.09
CA GLU A 79 -6.35 8.27 -18.28
C GLU A 79 -7.38 9.31 -18.70
N GLN A 80 -8.01 9.91 -17.70
CA GLN A 80 -9.03 10.96 -17.83
C GLN A 80 -8.38 12.34 -17.72
N THR A 81 -7.51 12.71 -18.66
CA THR A 81 -6.71 13.94 -18.63
C THR A 81 -7.56 15.22 -18.61
N GLN A 82 -8.82 15.15 -19.08
CA GLN A 82 -9.75 16.27 -18.99
C GLN A 82 -10.07 16.67 -17.54
N ARG A 83 -9.90 15.75 -16.57
CA ARG A 83 -10.12 16.05 -15.15
C ARG A 83 -9.19 17.18 -14.68
N GLN A 84 -7.88 17.01 -14.89
CA GLN A 84 -6.88 18.02 -14.55
C GLN A 84 -7.03 19.27 -15.41
N ALA A 85 -7.28 19.12 -16.72
CA ALA A 85 -7.46 20.26 -17.61
C ALA A 85 -8.64 21.17 -17.23
N GLN A 86 -9.67 20.62 -16.60
CA GLN A 86 -10.88 21.31 -16.15
C GLN A 86 -10.87 21.67 -14.66
N GLY A 87 -9.83 21.25 -13.92
CA GLY A 87 -9.77 21.41 -12.45
C GLY A 87 -10.84 20.60 -11.71
N THR A 88 -11.27 19.47 -12.27
CA THR A 88 -12.33 18.61 -11.72
C THR A 88 -11.79 17.28 -11.17
N GLU A 89 -10.47 17.11 -11.12
CA GLU A 89 -9.82 15.98 -10.49
C GLU A 89 -10.09 15.95 -8.98
N VAL A 90 -10.14 14.76 -8.42
CA VAL A 90 -10.09 14.57 -6.97
C VAL A 90 -8.62 14.39 -6.59
N VAL A 91 -8.20 15.11 -5.55
CA VAL A 91 -6.83 15.02 -5.02
C VAL A 91 -6.89 14.44 -3.62
N ASN A 92 -6.15 13.35 -3.38
CA ASN A 92 -5.95 12.83 -2.04
C ASN A 92 -4.47 12.95 -1.67
N ASP A 93 -4.22 13.40 -0.45
CA ASP A 93 -2.90 13.44 0.17
C ASP A 93 -2.98 12.66 1.49
N ILE A 94 -2.28 11.52 1.55
CA ILE A 94 -2.43 10.55 2.65
C ILE A 94 -1.06 10.26 3.25
N HIS A 95 -0.96 10.53 4.55
CA HIS A 95 0.19 10.21 5.40
C HIS A 95 -0.20 9.09 6.35
N SER A 96 0.50 7.96 6.29
CA SER A 96 0.26 6.83 7.19
C SER A 96 1.53 6.49 7.96
N PHE A 97 1.36 6.12 9.22
CA PHE A 97 2.43 5.69 10.12
C PHE A 97 2.04 4.34 10.74
N ASP A 98 2.80 3.30 10.47
CA ASP A 98 2.64 2.01 11.11
C ASP A 98 3.68 1.87 12.23
N VAL A 99 3.23 1.83 13.47
CA VAL A 99 4.07 1.54 14.64
C VAL A 99 3.92 0.06 14.97
N SER A 100 5.00 -0.71 14.88
CA SER A 100 4.94 -2.16 15.04
C SER A 100 5.91 -2.65 16.10
N ALA A 101 5.49 -3.70 16.81
CA ALA A 101 6.33 -4.48 17.71
C ALA A 101 6.30 -5.94 17.28
N THR A 102 7.47 -6.50 17.00
CA THR A 102 7.64 -7.92 16.65
C THR A 102 8.35 -8.64 17.78
N TYR A 103 7.79 -9.78 18.20
CA TYR A 103 8.38 -10.67 19.18
C TYR A 103 8.74 -12.02 18.54
N GLY A 104 10.00 -12.42 18.68
CA GLY A 104 10.47 -13.76 18.30
C GLY A 104 10.05 -14.78 19.36
N ILE A 105 9.09 -15.62 19.04
CA ILE A 105 8.57 -16.67 19.95
C ILE A 105 9.55 -17.85 20.00
N SER A 106 10.16 -18.16 18.85
CA SER A 106 11.18 -19.19 18.70
C SER A 106 12.05 -18.89 17.47
N ASP A 107 13.03 -19.74 17.17
CA ASP A 107 13.89 -19.58 15.98
C ASP A 107 13.12 -19.42 14.66
N ARG A 108 11.90 -19.94 14.59
CA ARG A 108 11.08 -19.92 13.36
C ARG A 108 9.79 -19.12 13.48
N TRP A 109 9.30 -18.90 14.70
CA TRP A 109 8.04 -18.21 14.93
C TRP A 109 8.26 -16.79 15.43
N SER A 110 7.56 -15.85 14.83
CA SER A 110 7.43 -14.49 15.34
C SER A 110 5.99 -14.04 15.32
N ALA A 111 5.68 -13.07 16.17
CA ALA A 111 4.39 -12.38 16.19
C ALA A 111 4.62 -10.87 16.10
N THR A 112 3.88 -10.21 15.24
CA THR A 112 3.95 -8.76 15.01
C THR A 112 2.60 -8.13 15.30
N MET A 113 2.58 -7.11 16.16
CA MET A 113 1.44 -6.25 16.36
C MET A 113 1.71 -4.89 15.73
N THR A 114 0.78 -4.38 14.94
CA THR A 114 0.90 -3.10 14.22
C THR A 114 -0.26 -2.17 14.58
N PHE A 115 0.08 -0.95 14.95
CA PHE A 115 -0.83 0.17 15.21
C PHE A 115 -0.68 1.17 14.07
N PRO A 116 -1.60 1.19 13.10
CA PRO A 116 -1.56 2.16 12.01
C PRO A 116 -2.21 3.47 12.43
N PHE A 117 -1.61 4.58 12.02
CA PHE A 117 -2.16 5.92 12.17
C PHE A 117 -2.21 6.57 10.79
N THR A 118 -3.31 7.25 10.49
CA THR A 118 -3.47 7.94 9.22
C THR A 118 -3.88 9.38 9.45
N TYR A 119 -3.33 10.27 8.66
CA TYR A 119 -3.79 11.63 8.44
C TYR A 119 -3.96 11.83 6.95
N ALA A 120 -5.13 12.30 6.51
CA ALA A 120 -5.45 12.37 5.10
C ALA A 120 -6.33 13.57 4.76
N ASP A 121 -6.03 14.16 3.62
CA ASP A 121 -6.76 15.26 3.01
C ASP A 121 -7.34 14.79 1.67
N ARG A 122 -8.59 15.18 1.42
CA ARG A 122 -9.27 14.95 0.14
C ARG A 122 -9.89 16.22 -0.37
N SER A 123 -9.40 16.69 -1.49
CA SER A 123 -9.88 17.90 -2.16
C SER A 123 -10.66 17.56 -3.42
N SER A 124 -11.89 18.03 -3.51
CA SER A 124 -12.76 17.81 -4.66
C SER A 124 -13.87 18.85 -4.78
N LEU A 125 -14.67 18.74 -5.84
CA LEU A 125 -15.92 19.48 -6.01
C LEU A 125 -17.13 18.62 -5.60
N TYR A 126 -17.00 17.29 -5.71
CA TYR A 126 -18.13 16.36 -5.74
C TYR A 126 -18.76 16.15 -4.37
N GLU A 127 -17.96 16.19 -3.33
CA GLU A 127 -18.40 16.14 -1.94
C GLU A 127 -18.90 17.50 -1.41
N HIS A 128 -19.00 18.52 -2.29
CA HIS A 128 -19.38 19.90 -1.95
C HIS A 128 -20.52 20.43 -2.84
N ASP A 129 -20.43 21.64 -3.28
CA ASP A 129 -21.48 22.33 -4.07
C ASP A 129 -21.40 22.07 -5.59
N LEU A 130 -20.47 21.21 -6.04
CA LEU A 130 -20.17 20.87 -7.43
C LEU A 130 -19.55 22.03 -8.25
N VAL A 131 -19.22 23.16 -7.62
CA VAL A 131 -18.68 24.36 -8.26
C VAL A 131 -17.33 24.73 -7.67
N HIS A 132 -17.26 24.80 -6.35
CA HIS A 132 -16.06 25.21 -5.64
C HIS A 132 -15.34 23.99 -5.05
N ARG A 133 -14.02 24.01 -5.18
CA ARG A 133 -13.16 22.99 -4.58
C ARG A 133 -12.98 23.30 -3.10
N HIS A 134 -13.25 22.31 -2.26
CA HIS A 134 -12.95 22.33 -0.84
C HIS A 134 -12.21 21.05 -0.44
N THR A 135 -11.70 21.02 0.77
CA THR A 135 -10.95 19.88 1.30
C THR A 135 -11.66 19.33 2.53
N MET A 136 -11.82 18.01 2.57
CA MET A 136 -12.23 17.26 3.74
C MET A 136 -11.01 16.57 4.35
N HIS A 137 -10.99 16.47 5.67
CA HIS A 137 -9.88 15.95 6.46
C HIS A 137 -10.34 14.75 7.28
N ALA A 138 -9.45 13.76 7.43
CA ALA A 138 -9.65 12.67 8.38
C ALA A 138 -8.32 12.24 8.98
N GLY A 139 -8.35 11.72 10.19
CA GLY A 139 -7.15 11.20 10.81
C GLY A 139 -7.45 10.49 12.12
N GLY A 140 -6.61 9.53 12.47
CA GLY A 140 -6.74 8.75 13.69
C GLY A 140 -6.00 7.43 13.64
N LEU A 141 -6.29 6.60 14.63
CA LEU A 141 -5.88 5.19 14.66
C LEU A 141 -6.65 4.43 13.57
N GLY A 142 -5.96 3.60 12.82
CA GLY A 142 -6.55 2.67 11.86
C GLY A 142 -6.84 1.30 12.48
N ASP A 143 -7.02 0.31 11.62
CA ASP A 143 -7.34 -1.05 12.05
C ASP A 143 -6.08 -1.78 12.51
N ILE A 144 -6.06 -2.18 13.79
CA ILE A 144 -4.92 -2.86 14.42
C ILE A 144 -4.76 -4.25 13.82
N ARG A 145 -3.51 -4.63 13.54
CA ARG A 145 -3.16 -5.91 12.93
C ARG A 145 -2.30 -6.73 13.88
N LEU A 146 -2.60 -8.03 13.95
CA LEU A 146 -1.78 -9.02 14.63
C LEU A 146 -1.48 -10.17 13.67
N VAL A 147 -0.21 -10.37 13.34
CA VAL A 147 0.25 -11.39 12.40
C VAL A 147 1.29 -12.28 13.06
N THR A 148 1.24 -13.56 12.77
CA THR A 148 2.27 -14.54 13.14
C THR A 148 2.92 -15.08 11.89
N ASP A 149 4.25 -15.08 11.86
CA ASP A 149 5.07 -15.63 10.76
C ASP A 149 5.78 -16.89 11.18
N TYR A 150 5.88 -17.81 10.24
CA TYR A 150 6.64 -19.05 10.38
C TYR A 150 7.66 -19.22 9.26
N TRP A 151 8.95 -19.27 9.61
CA TRP A 151 10.03 -19.58 8.69
C TRP A 151 10.07 -21.07 8.39
N LEU A 152 9.99 -21.46 7.10
CA LEU A 152 9.98 -22.85 6.68
C LEU A 152 11.28 -23.58 7.01
N LEU A 153 12.40 -22.88 6.97
CA LEU A 153 13.70 -23.39 7.37
C LEU A 153 14.18 -22.65 8.62
N ASN A 154 15.10 -23.24 9.38
CA ASN A 154 15.71 -22.56 10.52
C ASN A 154 16.58 -21.40 10.01
N PRO A 155 16.25 -20.14 10.31
CA PRO A 155 16.98 -18.97 9.78
C PRO A 155 18.45 -18.91 10.20
N HIS A 156 18.82 -19.51 11.35
CA HIS A 156 20.22 -19.57 11.79
C HIS A 156 21.08 -20.51 10.92
N GLU A 157 20.46 -21.52 10.32
CA GLU A 157 21.13 -22.51 9.47
C GLU A 157 21.00 -22.17 7.97
N HIS A 158 20.01 -21.38 7.61
CA HIS A 158 19.64 -21.05 6.22
C HIS A 158 19.69 -19.56 5.94
N MET A 159 20.88 -18.95 6.16
CA MET A 159 21.11 -17.52 5.92
C MET A 159 21.20 -17.12 4.43
N ASP A 160 21.39 -18.12 3.54
CA ASP A 160 21.48 -17.89 2.10
C ASP A 160 20.12 -17.91 1.40
N GLY A 161 19.07 -18.38 2.06
CA GLY A 161 17.71 -18.36 1.52
C GLY A 161 16.69 -18.98 2.44
N ASN A 162 15.53 -18.36 2.55
CA ASN A 162 14.42 -18.82 3.37
C ASN A 162 13.09 -18.21 2.90
N LEU A 163 12.00 -18.82 3.30
CA LEU A 163 10.64 -18.38 3.05
C LEU A 163 9.86 -18.43 4.36
N ALA A 164 9.18 -17.34 4.71
CA ALA A 164 8.20 -17.30 5.77
C ALA A 164 6.79 -17.19 5.21
N LEU A 165 5.86 -17.84 5.89
CA LEU A 165 4.42 -17.70 5.67
C LEU A 165 3.81 -17.12 6.93
N GLY A 166 2.95 -16.14 6.76
CA GLY A 166 2.26 -15.44 7.82
C GLY A 166 0.75 -15.58 7.75
N ALA A 167 0.13 -15.61 8.91
CA ALA A 167 -1.31 -15.51 9.05
C ALA A 167 -1.66 -14.61 10.25
N GLY A 168 -2.71 -13.81 10.10
CA GLY A 168 -3.08 -12.85 11.12
C GLY A 168 -4.51 -12.38 11.02
N VAL A 169 -4.83 -11.42 11.87
CA VAL A 169 -6.14 -10.78 11.92
C VAL A 169 -5.99 -9.26 11.90
N GLU A 170 -6.93 -8.62 11.25
CA GLU A 170 -7.18 -7.19 11.34
C GLU A 170 -8.43 -6.97 12.19
N VAL A 171 -8.35 -6.04 13.13
CA VAL A 171 -9.42 -5.73 14.08
C VAL A 171 -9.96 -4.35 13.77
N PRO A 172 -11.29 -4.16 13.61
CA PRO A 172 -11.89 -2.88 13.24
C PRO A 172 -11.82 -1.89 14.42
N THR A 173 -10.66 -1.33 14.64
CA THR A 173 -10.38 -0.33 15.69
C THR A 173 -10.31 1.08 15.13
N GLY A 174 -10.14 1.22 13.82
CA GLY A 174 -10.14 2.49 13.12
C GLY A 174 -11.54 3.08 13.01
N ASP A 175 -11.58 4.41 12.89
CA ASP A 175 -12.85 5.11 12.68
C ASP A 175 -13.28 4.96 11.21
N ASP A 176 -14.36 4.20 10.97
CA ASP A 176 -15.01 4.02 9.68
C ASP A 176 -16.08 5.09 9.39
N LYS A 177 -16.30 6.02 10.35
CA LYS A 177 -17.32 7.09 10.30
C LYS A 177 -16.73 8.48 10.50
N ALA A 178 -15.42 8.62 10.33
CA ALA A 178 -14.78 9.92 10.37
C ALA A 178 -15.51 10.88 9.44
N SER A 179 -15.83 12.06 9.94
CA SER A 179 -16.73 13.00 9.26
C SER A 179 -16.13 14.40 9.26
N ASP A 180 -16.43 15.17 8.23
CA ASP A 180 -16.01 16.56 8.09
C ASP A 180 -17.10 17.40 7.43
N VAL A 181 -16.86 18.70 7.27
CA VAL A 181 -17.78 19.64 6.69
C VAL A 181 -17.85 19.49 5.17
N ALA A 182 -19.04 19.15 4.68
CA ALA A 182 -19.37 19.21 3.27
C ALA A 182 -20.10 20.55 2.97
N HIS A 183 -19.49 21.40 2.17
CA HIS A 183 -20.03 22.72 1.78
C HIS A 183 -21.04 22.56 0.65
N ARG A 184 -22.32 22.32 0.99
CA ARG A 184 -23.39 22.16 0.01
C ARG A 184 -23.91 23.52 -0.49
N ALA A 185 -24.50 23.57 -1.66
CA ALA A 185 -25.18 24.76 -2.18
C ALA A 185 -26.28 25.28 -1.24
N THR A 186 -26.81 24.40 -0.37
CA THR A 186 -27.86 24.75 0.61
C THR A 186 -27.31 25.11 1.99
N GLY A 187 -26.00 25.12 2.17
CA GLY A 187 -25.29 25.37 3.44
C GLY A 187 -24.44 24.19 3.89
N ASP A 188 -23.65 24.40 4.90
CA ASP A 188 -22.71 23.43 5.43
C ASP A 188 -23.44 22.29 6.15
N VAL A 189 -22.99 21.05 5.90
CA VAL A 189 -23.48 19.83 6.56
C VAL A 189 -22.29 18.95 6.99
N ILE A 190 -22.44 18.23 8.08
CA ILE A 190 -21.45 17.22 8.50
C ILE A 190 -21.77 15.93 7.77
N ARG A 191 -20.78 15.37 7.08
CA ARG A 191 -20.90 14.10 6.33
C ARG A 191 -19.71 13.21 6.59
N PRO A 192 -19.88 11.86 6.54
CA PRO A 192 -18.75 10.96 6.52
C PRO A 192 -17.82 11.33 5.36
N VAL A 193 -16.51 11.25 5.59
CA VAL A 193 -15.54 11.46 4.52
C VAL A 193 -15.53 10.25 3.57
N ASP A 194 -14.96 10.42 2.39
CA ASP A 194 -14.82 9.33 1.41
C ASP A 194 -13.99 8.15 1.99
N PRO A 195 -14.34 6.88 1.66
CA PRO A 195 -13.63 5.71 2.20
C PRO A 195 -12.13 5.69 1.90
N SER A 196 -11.66 6.42 0.89
CA SER A 196 -10.23 6.53 0.59
C SER A 196 -9.40 7.21 1.68
N ILE A 197 -10.03 8.06 2.49
CA ILE A 197 -9.37 8.79 3.59
C ILE A 197 -9.89 8.41 4.98
N GLN A 198 -10.84 7.47 5.10
CA GLN A 198 -11.26 6.92 6.39
C GLN A 198 -10.09 6.22 7.09
N PRO A 199 -9.86 6.40 8.41
CA PRO A 199 -8.82 5.69 9.15
C PRO A 199 -9.02 4.17 9.18
N GLY A 200 -10.25 3.69 9.33
CA GLY A 200 -10.66 2.28 9.30
C GLY A 200 -11.70 1.99 8.23
N ASP A 201 -12.00 0.72 7.99
CA ASP A 201 -13.10 0.29 7.11
C ASP A 201 -14.27 -0.34 7.87
N GLY A 202 -14.10 -0.59 9.18
CA GLY A 202 -15.14 -1.12 10.06
C GLY A 202 -15.30 -2.64 9.99
N GLY A 203 -14.45 -3.35 9.25
CA GLY A 203 -14.49 -4.80 9.07
C GLY A 203 -13.42 -5.57 9.82
N TRP A 204 -13.73 -6.84 10.15
CA TRP A 204 -12.71 -7.80 10.54
C TRP A 204 -12.03 -8.35 9.29
N GLY A 205 -10.71 -8.53 9.35
CA GLY A 205 -9.94 -9.10 8.27
C GLY A 205 -9.10 -10.30 8.71
N VAL A 206 -8.89 -11.22 7.76
CA VAL A 206 -7.89 -12.29 7.87
C VAL A 206 -6.73 -11.93 6.96
N ILE A 207 -5.54 -11.80 7.54
CA ILE A 207 -4.32 -11.47 6.82
C ILE A 207 -3.59 -12.77 6.48
N LEU A 208 -3.23 -12.92 5.21
CA LEU A 208 -2.30 -13.93 4.74
C LEU A 208 -1.10 -13.22 4.15
N GLU A 209 0.10 -13.59 4.56
CA GLU A 209 1.31 -13.00 4.00
C GLU A 209 2.43 -14.00 3.77
N MET A 210 3.34 -13.62 2.91
CA MET A 210 4.54 -14.35 2.63
C MET A 210 5.71 -13.40 2.45
N GLN A 211 6.89 -13.85 2.84
CA GLN A 211 8.13 -13.14 2.61
C GLN A 211 9.29 -14.10 2.46
N GLY A 212 10.21 -13.80 1.55
CA GLY A 212 11.32 -14.70 1.32
C GLY A 212 12.48 -14.03 0.61
N PHE A 213 13.62 -14.67 0.69
CA PHE A 213 14.83 -14.26 0.02
C PHE A 213 15.67 -15.46 -0.38
N GLN A 214 16.50 -15.29 -1.41
CA GLN A 214 17.45 -16.28 -1.88
C GLN A 214 18.72 -15.60 -2.36
N LYS A 215 19.85 -16.00 -1.85
CA LYS A 215 21.17 -15.60 -2.35
C LYS A 215 21.39 -16.18 -3.75
N ILE A 216 21.65 -15.32 -4.71
CA ILE A 216 21.90 -15.70 -6.12
C ILE A 216 23.39 -15.69 -6.40
N ALA A 217 24.12 -14.71 -5.85
CA ALA A 217 25.57 -14.57 -6.00
C ALA A 217 26.12 -13.80 -4.80
N ASN A 218 27.45 -13.59 -4.76
CA ASN A 218 28.04 -12.76 -3.73
C ASN A 218 27.39 -11.37 -3.74
N ASN A 219 26.85 -10.98 -2.59
CA ASN A 219 26.16 -9.70 -2.35
C ASN A 219 24.86 -9.50 -3.14
N LEU A 220 24.40 -10.47 -3.93
CA LEU A 220 23.17 -10.40 -4.71
C LEU A 220 22.15 -11.40 -4.19
N PHE A 221 20.96 -10.90 -3.89
CA PHE A 221 19.83 -11.66 -3.40
C PHE A 221 18.60 -11.40 -4.26
N GLY A 222 17.81 -12.43 -4.52
CA GLY A 222 16.42 -12.29 -4.90
C GLY A 222 15.54 -12.16 -3.67
N TYR A 223 14.45 -11.42 -3.76
CA TYR A 223 13.45 -11.32 -2.73
C TYR A 223 12.03 -11.44 -3.29
N VAL A 224 11.12 -11.86 -2.45
CA VAL A 224 9.68 -11.91 -2.71
C VAL A 224 8.93 -11.54 -1.44
N GLY A 225 7.80 -10.86 -1.57
CA GLY A 225 6.90 -10.57 -0.48
C GLY A 225 5.51 -10.24 -0.99
N GLY A 226 4.51 -10.53 -0.19
CA GLY A 226 3.15 -10.22 -0.52
C GLY A 226 2.21 -10.45 0.65
N SER A 227 1.05 -9.84 0.59
CA SER A 227 -0.03 -9.99 1.54
C SER A 227 -1.38 -9.97 0.84
N TYR A 228 -2.32 -10.66 1.42
CA TYR A 228 -3.73 -10.61 1.06
C TYR A 228 -4.55 -10.45 2.34
N LEU A 229 -5.40 -9.44 2.36
CA LEU A 229 -6.39 -9.20 3.40
C LEU A 229 -7.73 -9.72 2.88
N VAL A 230 -8.28 -10.74 3.53
CA VAL A 230 -9.61 -11.28 3.26
C VAL A 230 -10.58 -10.64 4.24
N THR A 231 -11.61 -9.98 3.72
CA THR A 231 -12.64 -9.29 4.52
C THR A 231 -13.99 -9.98 4.32
N PRO A 232 -14.48 -10.79 5.28
CA PRO A 232 -15.71 -11.55 5.09
C PRO A 232 -17.01 -10.73 5.19
N GLN A 233 -16.91 -9.46 5.56
CA GLN A 233 -18.03 -8.53 5.67
C GLN A 233 -18.18 -7.73 4.37
N GLU A 234 -19.42 -7.61 3.86
CA GLU A 234 -19.70 -6.98 2.57
C GLU A 234 -19.61 -5.45 2.63
N GLN A 235 -20.22 -4.85 3.64
CA GLN A 235 -20.34 -3.39 3.79
C GLN A 235 -20.23 -3.02 5.27
N ASN A 236 -19.74 -1.80 5.51
CA ASN A 236 -19.98 -1.12 6.77
C ASN A 236 -21.32 -0.37 6.72
N HIS A 237 -21.65 0.41 7.75
CA HIS A 237 -22.90 1.18 7.79
C HIS A 237 -22.68 2.68 7.52
N THR A 238 -21.57 3.04 6.92
CA THR A 238 -21.19 4.42 6.62
C THR A 238 -21.75 4.79 5.26
N GLU A 239 -22.64 5.77 5.26
CA GLU A 239 -23.26 6.26 4.05
C GLU A 239 -22.28 7.11 3.25
N LEU A 240 -22.31 6.98 1.92
CA LEU A 240 -21.47 7.79 1.03
C LEU A 240 -21.59 9.28 1.32
N THR A 241 -20.46 9.98 1.29
CA THR A 241 -20.38 11.45 1.44
C THR A 241 -21.38 12.19 0.56
N VAL A 242 -21.58 11.69 -0.65
CA VAL A 242 -22.44 12.32 -1.68
C VAL A 242 -23.88 11.81 -1.69
N ALA A 243 -24.29 10.98 -0.72
CA ALA A 243 -25.61 10.36 -0.72
C ALA A 243 -26.78 11.37 -0.65
N ASP A 244 -26.54 12.55 -0.10
CA ASP A 244 -27.50 13.65 0.00
C ASP A 244 -27.45 14.65 -1.17
N VAL A 245 -26.49 14.50 -2.11
CA VAL A 245 -26.33 15.39 -3.25
C VAL A 245 -27.34 15.04 -4.36
N PRO A 246 -28.26 15.95 -4.73
CA PRO A 246 -29.33 15.64 -5.69
C PRO A 246 -28.84 15.11 -7.04
N ALA A 247 -27.70 15.62 -7.52
CA ALA A 247 -27.11 15.20 -8.79
C ALA A 247 -26.69 13.72 -8.80
N PHE A 248 -26.44 13.12 -7.63
CA PHE A 248 -26.00 11.71 -7.52
C PHE A 248 -27.10 10.77 -7.07
N GLN A 249 -28.25 11.25 -6.56
CA GLN A 249 -29.32 10.40 -6.03
C GLN A 249 -29.84 9.37 -7.03
N ALA A 250 -29.92 9.71 -8.30
CA ALA A 250 -30.33 8.77 -9.36
C ALA A 250 -29.33 7.60 -9.57
N PHE A 251 -28.10 7.78 -9.13
CA PHE A 251 -27.03 6.77 -9.25
C PHE A 251 -26.86 5.98 -7.97
N ILE A 252 -27.28 6.48 -6.81
CA ILE A 252 -27.13 5.81 -5.51
C ILE A 252 -28.31 4.87 -5.29
N THR A 253 -28.02 3.58 -5.40
CA THR A 253 -28.94 2.49 -5.06
C THR A 253 -28.54 1.88 -3.73
N ASP A 254 -29.37 0.98 -3.18
CA ASP A 254 -29.03 0.26 -1.93
C ASP A 254 -27.74 -0.55 -2.07
N ASP A 255 -27.41 -1.01 -3.28
CA ASP A 255 -26.19 -1.76 -3.58
C ASP A 255 -24.89 -0.90 -3.45
N ILE A 256 -24.98 0.42 -3.44
CA ILE A 256 -23.82 1.34 -3.39
C ILE A 256 -23.99 2.49 -2.39
N ARG A 257 -25.02 2.47 -1.56
CA ARG A 257 -25.32 3.54 -0.60
C ARG A 257 -24.29 3.62 0.53
N HIS A 258 -23.73 2.47 0.91
CA HIS A 258 -22.77 2.33 1.99
C HIS A 258 -21.41 1.91 1.45
N ASP A 259 -20.37 2.20 2.21
CA ASP A 259 -19.02 1.83 1.86
C ASP A 259 -18.82 0.31 1.94
N SER A 260 -18.14 -0.24 0.96
CA SER A 260 -17.74 -1.64 0.94
C SER A 260 -16.51 -1.88 1.82
N ILE A 261 -16.51 -3.03 2.50
CA ILE A 261 -15.32 -3.57 3.16
C ILE A 261 -14.69 -4.55 2.18
N SER A 262 -13.64 -4.10 1.50
CA SER A 262 -13.07 -4.84 0.36
C SER A 262 -11.81 -5.58 0.73
N ASP A 263 -11.61 -6.76 0.14
CA ASP A 263 -10.32 -7.43 0.11
C ASP A 263 -9.23 -6.49 -0.42
N GLN A 264 -7.98 -6.72 0.02
CA GLN A 264 -6.82 -5.94 -0.44
C GLN A 264 -5.64 -6.87 -0.67
N TYR A 265 -4.82 -6.59 -1.67
CA TYR A 265 -3.61 -7.36 -1.91
C TYR A 265 -2.43 -6.48 -2.28
N SER A 266 -1.25 -6.97 -1.92
CA SER A 266 0.03 -6.37 -2.28
C SER A 266 1.02 -7.49 -2.58
N GLY A 267 1.85 -7.28 -3.60
CA GLY A 267 2.90 -8.22 -3.96
C GLY A 267 4.10 -7.51 -4.54
N ARG A 268 5.30 -8.02 -4.25
CA ARG A 268 6.56 -7.50 -4.79
C ARG A 268 7.60 -8.60 -4.88
N PHE A 269 8.48 -8.49 -5.84
CA PHE A 269 9.67 -9.31 -5.94
C PHE A 269 10.78 -8.53 -6.62
N GLY A 270 12.01 -8.97 -6.51
CA GLY A 270 13.09 -8.23 -7.14
C GLY A 270 14.47 -8.71 -6.72
N LEU A 271 15.44 -7.86 -7.00
CA LEU A 271 16.83 -8.07 -6.66
C LEU A 271 17.28 -7.04 -5.63
N SER A 272 18.08 -7.49 -4.67
CA SER A 272 18.76 -6.66 -3.69
C SER A 272 20.26 -6.91 -3.76
N TYR A 273 21.05 -5.85 -3.79
CA TYR A 273 22.50 -5.92 -3.89
C TYR A 273 23.16 -5.16 -2.74
N PHE A 274 24.01 -5.85 -1.97
CA PHE A 274 24.84 -5.21 -0.95
C PHE A 274 25.95 -4.39 -1.62
N LEU A 275 25.73 -3.07 -1.71
CA LEU A 275 26.64 -2.14 -2.36
C LEU A 275 27.92 -1.98 -1.54
N PHE A 276 27.78 -1.84 -0.21
CA PHE A 276 28.86 -1.76 0.77
C PHE A 276 28.54 -2.67 1.96
N PRO A 277 28.87 -3.97 1.87
CA PRO A 277 28.52 -4.95 2.91
C PRO A 277 29.08 -4.57 4.27
N GLU A 278 30.30 -4.05 4.31
CA GLU A 278 30.98 -3.62 5.54
C GLU A 278 30.31 -2.42 6.22
N LYS A 279 29.49 -1.66 5.48
CA LYS A 279 28.70 -0.51 5.98
C LYS A 279 27.22 -0.84 6.12
N GLY A 280 26.83 -2.08 5.79
CA GLY A 280 25.43 -2.52 5.82
C GLY A 280 24.54 -1.80 4.82
N ILE A 281 25.08 -1.29 3.69
CA ILE A 281 24.32 -0.54 2.69
C ILE A 281 23.94 -1.48 1.55
N SER A 282 22.63 -1.55 1.26
CA SER A 282 22.10 -2.30 0.12
C SER A 282 21.12 -1.47 -0.71
N VAL A 283 20.99 -1.82 -1.98
CA VAL A 283 20.02 -1.24 -2.90
C VAL A 283 19.15 -2.35 -3.47
N SER A 284 17.92 -2.03 -3.81
CA SER A 284 16.97 -2.98 -4.39
C SER A 284 16.24 -2.39 -5.58
N LEU A 285 15.76 -3.28 -6.44
CA LEU A 285 14.91 -2.94 -7.55
C LEU A 285 14.03 -4.14 -7.89
N GLY A 286 12.74 -3.90 -8.12
CA GLY A 286 11.80 -4.93 -8.55
C GLY A 286 10.42 -4.38 -8.88
N PRO A 287 9.56 -5.18 -9.48
CA PRO A 287 8.16 -4.85 -9.64
C PRO A 287 7.39 -5.00 -8.32
N ARG A 288 6.34 -4.21 -8.21
CA ARG A 288 5.35 -4.23 -7.15
C ARG A 288 3.95 -4.12 -7.76
N ILE A 289 2.99 -4.83 -7.19
CA ILE A 289 1.56 -4.71 -7.46
C ILE A 289 0.82 -4.41 -6.15
N ASP A 290 -0.11 -3.48 -6.20
CA ASP A 290 -1.05 -3.18 -5.12
C ASP A 290 -2.44 -3.07 -5.71
N GLY A 291 -3.46 -3.64 -5.05
CA GLY A 291 -4.80 -3.61 -5.59
C GLY A 291 -5.92 -3.97 -4.60
N VAL A 292 -7.13 -3.64 -5.04
CA VAL A 292 -8.41 -3.98 -4.43
C VAL A 292 -9.21 -4.72 -5.51
N PRO A 293 -9.65 -5.97 -5.30
CA PRO A 293 -10.38 -6.72 -6.30
C PRO A 293 -11.82 -6.21 -6.46
N ALA A 294 -12.43 -6.48 -7.61
CA ALA A 294 -13.85 -6.24 -7.82
C ALA A 294 -14.73 -7.23 -7.05
N HIS A 295 -14.21 -8.43 -6.81
CA HIS A 295 -14.86 -9.52 -6.11
C HIS A 295 -13.96 -10.02 -4.97
N ASP A 296 -14.54 -10.15 -3.79
CA ASP A 296 -13.83 -10.64 -2.61
C ASP A 296 -13.75 -12.18 -2.63
N LEU A 297 -12.74 -12.75 -2.00
CA LEU A 297 -12.59 -14.20 -1.89
C LEU A 297 -13.70 -14.82 -1.05
N ILE A 298 -14.12 -14.13 0.01
CA ILE A 298 -15.16 -14.56 0.95
C ILE A 298 -15.98 -13.33 1.32
N GLY A 299 -17.29 -13.47 1.35
CA GLY A 299 -18.19 -12.36 1.70
C GLY A 299 -19.01 -11.91 0.50
N GLY A 300 -19.46 -10.67 0.53
CA GLY A 300 -20.21 -10.05 -0.56
C GLY A 300 -19.46 -8.94 -1.24
N ASP A 301 -19.91 -8.57 -2.42
CA ASP A 301 -19.22 -7.63 -3.30
C ASP A 301 -19.92 -6.27 -3.41
N MET A 302 -21.06 -6.12 -2.72
CA MET A 302 -21.85 -4.90 -2.78
C MET A 302 -21.25 -3.81 -1.88
N GLY A 303 -21.75 -2.61 -2.01
CA GLY A 303 -21.19 -1.42 -1.39
C GLY A 303 -20.34 -0.62 -2.37
N PHE A 304 -20.07 0.59 -1.99
CA PHE A 304 -19.23 1.49 -2.78
C PHE A 304 -17.77 1.13 -2.64
N ARG A 305 -17.16 0.71 -3.74
CA ARG A 305 -15.72 0.46 -3.85
C ARG A 305 -15.21 0.93 -5.21
N ARG A 306 -13.94 1.20 -5.25
CA ARG A 306 -13.20 1.53 -6.48
C ARG A 306 -12.13 0.46 -6.72
N PRO A 307 -12.51 -0.74 -7.23
CA PRO A 307 -11.56 -1.82 -7.43
C PRO A 307 -10.59 -1.51 -8.56
N GLY A 308 -9.45 -2.18 -8.54
CA GLY A 308 -8.41 -2.07 -9.52
C GLY A 308 -7.02 -2.26 -8.93
N PHE A 309 -5.99 -2.02 -9.73
CA PHE A 309 -4.62 -2.22 -9.30
C PHE A 309 -3.64 -1.28 -10.00
N SER A 310 -2.47 -1.18 -9.40
CA SER A 310 -1.31 -0.56 -10.03
C SER A 310 -0.12 -1.50 -10.03
N ILE A 311 0.68 -1.45 -11.10
CA ILE A 311 1.98 -2.08 -11.19
C ILE A 311 3.03 -0.99 -11.16
N SER A 312 4.01 -1.14 -10.28
CA SER A 312 5.08 -0.18 -10.07
C SER A 312 6.45 -0.81 -10.24
N VAL A 313 7.44 0.01 -10.55
CA VAL A 313 8.86 -0.32 -10.35
C VAL A 313 9.30 0.28 -9.02
N GLU A 314 9.80 -0.55 -8.11
CA GLU A 314 10.16 -0.15 -6.75
C GLU A 314 11.69 -0.14 -6.56
N PRO A 315 12.38 1.00 -6.78
CA PRO A 315 13.75 1.19 -6.29
C PRO A 315 13.76 1.35 -4.78
N GLY A 316 14.84 0.89 -4.15
CA GLY A 316 14.99 1.00 -2.71
C GLY A 316 16.45 1.08 -2.26
N ILE A 317 16.65 1.63 -1.09
CA ILE A 317 17.92 1.65 -0.36
C ILE A 317 17.68 1.25 1.10
N SER A 318 18.61 0.50 1.67
CA SER A 318 18.60 0.17 3.09
C SER A 318 19.99 0.35 3.68
N VAL A 319 20.01 0.76 4.95
CA VAL A 319 21.22 0.93 5.75
C VAL A 319 21.02 0.23 7.09
N SER A 320 21.85 -0.78 7.37
CA SER A 320 21.88 -1.49 8.65
C SER A 320 23.14 -1.12 9.42
N TYR A 321 22.97 -0.61 10.64
CA TYR A 321 24.08 -0.25 11.51
C TYR A 321 23.81 -0.73 12.94
N GLY A 322 24.57 -1.71 13.39
CA GLY A 322 24.36 -2.34 14.70
C GLY A 322 22.94 -2.90 14.84
N ARG A 323 22.17 -2.33 15.78
CA ARG A 323 20.78 -2.71 16.04
C ARG A 323 19.75 -1.91 15.22
N HIS A 324 20.20 -0.93 14.44
CA HIS A 324 19.36 0.00 13.68
C HIS A 324 19.29 -0.43 12.22
N ASN A 325 18.11 -0.31 11.66
CA ASN A 325 17.90 -0.45 10.22
C ASN A 325 17.02 0.70 9.71
N PHE A 326 17.45 1.30 8.61
CA PHE A 326 16.70 2.30 7.86
C PHE A 326 16.49 1.82 6.44
N SER A 327 15.31 2.04 5.90
CA SER A 327 15.02 1.76 4.50
C SER A 327 14.13 2.84 3.90
N LEU A 328 14.34 3.08 2.63
CA LEU A 328 13.54 3.98 1.80
C LEU A 328 13.23 3.25 0.50
N THR A 329 11.95 3.15 0.14
CA THR A 329 11.53 2.65 -1.18
C THR A 329 10.55 3.63 -1.81
N THR A 330 10.59 3.73 -3.13
CA THR A 330 9.72 4.64 -3.87
C THR A 330 9.14 3.90 -5.08
N PRO A 331 8.07 3.13 -4.91
CA PRO A 331 7.36 2.54 -6.03
C PRO A 331 6.86 3.63 -6.98
N VAL A 332 7.29 3.57 -8.24
CA VAL A 332 6.84 4.44 -9.33
C VAL A 332 5.94 3.61 -10.23
N ALA A 333 4.69 4.00 -10.34
CA ALA A 333 3.72 3.22 -11.09
C ALA A 333 3.93 3.36 -12.60
N VAL A 334 3.93 2.22 -13.26
CA VAL A 334 4.10 2.10 -14.72
C VAL A 334 2.82 1.61 -15.42
N TYR A 335 1.89 1.05 -14.68
CA TYR A 335 0.58 0.63 -15.18
C TYR A 335 -0.49 0.77 -14.10
N ARG A 336 -1.72 1.12 -14.51
CA ARG A 336 -2.89 1.32 -13.68
C ARG A 336 -4.11 0.77 -14.37
N PHE A 337 -4.98 0.19 -13.59
CA PHE A 337 -6.24 -0.33 -14.10
C PHE A 337 -7.35 -0.12 -13.06
N ARG A 338 -8.35 0.68 -13.42
CA ARG A 338 -9.59 0.82 -12.64
C ARG A 338 -10.56 -0.25 -13.13
N GLU A 339 -10.74 -1.26 -12.31
CA GLU A 339 -11.65 -2.37 -12.61
C GLU A 339 -13.10 -1.96 -12.36
N ARG A 340 -14.02 -2.53 -13.12
CA ARG A 340 -15.46 -2.33 -12.93
C ARG A 340 -15.93 -3.04 -11.67
N SER A 341 -16.51 -2.31 -10.70
CA SER A 341 -16.98 -2.87 -9.44
C SER A 341 -18.17 -3.82 -9.64
N ALA A 342 -18.41 -4.73 -8.69
CA ALA A 342 -19.54 -5.65 -8.75
C ALA A 342 -20.91 -4.95 -8.86
N PRO A 343 -21.21 -3.86 -8.11
CA PRO A 343 -22.42 -3.07 -8.32
C PRO A 343 -22.52 -2.43 -9.72
N GLU A 344 -21.40 -1.91 -10.27
CA GLU A 344 -21.38 -1.36 -11.62
C GLU A 344 -21.67 -2.45 -12.66
N GLN A 345 -21.16 -3.67 -12.48
CA GLN A 345 -21.42 -4.83 -13.33
C GLN A 345 -22.89 -5.25 -13.22
N LYS A 346 -23.42 -5.43 -12.01
CA LYS A 346 -24.80 -5.83 -11.71
C LYS A 346 -25.82 -4.86 -12.32
N LEU A 347 -25.55 -3.57 -12.20
CA LEU A 347 -26.44 -2.52 -12.71
C LEU A 347 -26.20 -2.16 -14.18
N SER A 348 -25.31 -2.89 -14.87
CA SER A 348 -24.89 -2.61 -16.25
C SER A 348 -24.45 -1.16 -16.48
N ARG A 349 -23.80 -0.55 -15.48
CA ARG A 349 -23.30 0.82 -15.54
C ARG A 349 -21.89 0.86 -16.17
N PRO A 350 -21.50 1.97 -16.79
CA PRO A 350 -20.12 2.17 -17.18
C PRO A 350 -19.21 2.18 -15.95
N THR A 351 -17.95 1.84 -16.14
CA THR A 351 -16.91 1.94 -15.12
C THR A 351 -16.74 3.40 -14.68
N GLY A 352 -16.83 3.66 -13.39
CA GLY A 352 -16.46 4.95 -12.83
C GLY A 352 -14.96 5.18 -12.88
N ASP A 353 -14.53 6.42 -12.72
CA ASP A 353 -13.11 6.73 -12.60
C ASP A 353 -12.60 6.64 -11.15
N SER A 354 -11.28 6.54 -11.02
CA SER A 354 -10.58 6.64 -9.75
C SER A 354 -9.31 7.44 -9.91
N ALA A 355 -8.96 8.21 -8.88
CA ALA A 355 -7.68 8.88 -8.81
C ALA A 355 -6.57 7.88 -8.49
N PHE A 356 -5.39 8.03 -9.05
CA PHE A 356 -4.20 7.21 -8.88
C PHE A 356 -2.97 8.10 -8.63
N ALA A 357 -2.03 7.68 -7.78
CA ALA A 357 -0.78 8.38 -7.49
C ALA A 357 0.31 8.10 -8.54
N ASP A 358 1.29 8.96 -8.69
CA ASP A 358 2.42 8.75 -9.58
C ASP A 358 3.46 7.83 -8.96
N PHE A 359 3.66 8.01 -7.67
CA PHE A 359 4.58 7.22 -6.88
C PHE A 359 4.15 7.24 -5.41
N LEU A 360 4.66 6.30 -4.65
CA LEU A 360 4.58 6.27 -3.20
C LEU A 360 5.97 6.50 -2.61
N VAL A 361 6.00 6.94 -1.37
CA VAL A 361 7.22 6.95 -0.57
C VAL A 361 7.00 6.09 0.66
N PHE A 362 7.88 5.12 0.88
CA PHE A 362 7.93 4.35 2.13
C PHE A 362 9.27 4.59 2.80
N ALA A 363 9.25 5.02 4.05
CA ALA A 363 10.42 5.16 4.89
C ALA A 363 10.22 4.36 6.18
N THR A 364 11.10 3.40 6.44
CA THR A 364 10.98 2.54 7.62
C THR A 364 12.25 2.63 8.47
N TYR A 365 12.05 2.76 9.76
CA TYR A 365 13.07 2.58 10.77
C TYR A 365 12.72 1.40 11.66
N SER A 366 13.69 0.54 11.95
CA SER A 366 13.53 -0.54 12.92
C SER A 366 14.72 -0.63 13.87
N LEU A 367 14.42 -1.00 15.10
CA LEU A 367 15.36 -1.14 16.20
C LEU A 367 15.19 -2.52 16.84
N ARG A 368 16.29 -3.23 17.01
CA ARG A 368 16.38 -4.51 17.75
C ARG A 368 16.80 -4.22 19.18
N PHE A 369 16.09 -4.83 20.13
CA PHE A 369 16.38 -4.67 21.54
C PHE A 369 17.17 -5.85 22.09
#